data_0b8b333367cca18ca7b23681e153c44a
#
_entry.id   0b8b333367cca18ca7b23681e153c44a
#
_cell.length_a   1.000
_cell.length_b   1.000
_cell.length_c   1.000
_cell.angle_alpha   90.00
_cell.angle_beta   90.00
_cell.angle_gamma   90.00
#
_symmetry.space_group_name_H-M   'P 1'
#
loop_
_entity.id
_entity.type
_entity.pdbx_description
1 polymer ?
#
loop_
_entity_poly.entity_id
_entity_poly.type
_entity_poly.pdbx_seq_one_letter_code
_entity_poly.pdbx_strand_id
1 'polypeptide(L)'
;MSEADEEWEAPAAVTLGKKVLFTDPARGFVRASFFAGDNFINRGGRIYGGFLAAMLDGLCGHAVRLTHETPGTPQVTLELKTSFLGRADKGTLIGEGWVRHRGRSIAFAEAELRTEAGELVARASATFK
;
A
#
# COMPACT_ATOMS: atom_id res chain seq x y z
N MET A 1 -7.38 -9.06 10.38
CA MET A 1 -7.12 -9.87 9.18
C MET A 1 -7.38 -11.32 9.51
N SER A 2 -8.08 -12.04 8.65
CA SER A 2 -8.35 -13.46 8.89
C SER A 2 -7.11 -14.30 8.58
N GLU A 3 -7.09 -15.56 9.07
CA GLU A 3 -6.02 -16.50 8.74
C GLU A 3 -5.86 -16.66 7.22
N ALA A 4 -6.97 -16.71 6.50
CA ALA A 4 -6.94 -16.85 5.05
C ALA A 4 -6.25 -15.67 4.38
N ASP A 5 -6.46 -14.45 4.89
CA ASP A 5 -5.79 -13.27 4.36
C ASP A 5 -4.30 -13.26 4.72
N GLU A 6 -3.93 -13.82 5.86
CA GLU A 6 -2.53 -13.93 6.27
C GLU A 6 -1.77 -14.98 5.47
N GLU A 7 -2.46 -16.06 5.11
CA GLU A 7 -1.84 -17.15 4.36
C GLU A 7 -1.75 -16.88 2.87
N TRP A 8 -2.67 -16.08 2.33
CA TRP A 8 -2.71 -15.81 0.90
C TRP A 8 -2.19 -14.40 0.59
N GLU A 9 -1.10 -14.35 -0.15
CA GLU A 9 -0.56 -13.09 -0.67
C GLU A 9 -0.73 -13.07 -2.17
N ALA A 10 -1.23 -11.95 -2.69
CA ALA A 10 -1.33 -11.75 -4.13
C ALA A 10 0.08 -11.81 -4.75
N PRO A 11 0.23 -12.41 -5.93
CA PRO A 11 1.55 -12.45 -6.59
C PRO A 11 2.23 -11.08 -6.68
N ALA A 12 1.46 -10.03 -6.94
CA ALA A 12 2.00 -8.67 -6.99
C ALA A 12 2.59 -8.24 -5.64
N ALA A 13 1.92 -8.58 -4.54
CA ALA A 13 2.42 -8.27 -3.19
C ALA A 13 3.73 -9.01 -2.90
N VAL A 14 3.82 -10.27 -3.33
CA VAL A 14 5.04 -11.04 -3.21
C VAL A 14 6.18 -10.38 -3.97
N THR A 15 5.92 -9.93 -5.19
CA THR A 15 6.90 -9.22 -6.03
C THR A 15 7.40 -7.97 -5.33
N LEU A 16 6.52 -7.25 -4.64
CA LEU A 16 6.87 -6.03 -3.91
C LEU A 16 7.55 -6.30 -2.56
N GLY A 17 7.69 -7.57 -2.18
CA GLY A 17 8.29 -7.96 -0.90
C GLY A 17 7.47 -7.52 0.29
N LYS A 18 6.15 -7.47 0.13
CA LYS A 18 5.25 -6.99 1.18
C LYS A 18 5.20 -7.93 2.37
N LYS A 19 5.32 -7.34 3.56
CA LYS A 19 5.07 -8.02 4.83
C LYS A 19 4.17 -7.15 5.68
N VAL A 20 3.03 -7.71 6.09
CA VAL A 20 2.11 -6.98 6.97
C VAL A 20 2.71 -6.91 8.37
N LEU A 21 2.83 -5.72 8.91
CA LEU A 21 3.39 -5.49 10.25
C LEU A 21 2.30 -5.29 11.30
N PHE A 22 1.19 -4.66 10.90
CA PHE A 22 0.10 -4.36 11.82
C PHE A 22 -1.16 -4.02 11.03
N THR A 23 -2.32 -4.47 11.52
CA THR A 23 -3.62 -4.09 10.96
C THR A 23 -4.58 -3.71 12.08
N ASP A 24 -5.47 -2.76 11.76
CA ASP A 24 -6.57 -2.37 12.63
C ASP A 24 -7.83 -2.25 11.77
N PRO A 25 -8.61 -3.35 11.61
CA PRO A 25 -9.79 -3.35 10.77
C PRO A 25 -10.83 -2.31 11.15
N ALA A 26 -11.00 -2.04 12.45
CA ALA A 26 -11.98 -1.07 12.92
C ALA A 26 -11.68 0.34 12.41
N ARG A 27 -10.40 0.67 12.23
CA ARG A 27 -9.96 1.96 11.72
C ARG A 27 -9.65 1.93 10.23
N GLY A 28 -9.70 0.75 9.59
CA GLY A 28 -9.26 0.61 8.20
C GLY A 28 -7.81 1.03 8.03
N PHE A 29 -6.93 0.51 8.89
CA PHE A 29 -5.52 0.89 8.92
C PHE A 29 -4.61 -0.32 8.75
N VAL A 30 -3.56 -0.16 7.95
CA VAL A 30 -2.53 -1.17 7.75
C VAL A 30 -1.15 -0.54 7.77
N ARG A 31 -0.21 -1.26 8.36
CA ARG A 31 1.23 -0.96 8.23
C ARG A 31 1.91 -2.18 7.64
N ALA A 32 2.76 -1.96 6.65
CA ALA A 32 3.47 -3.03 5.98
C ALA A 32 4.86 -2.57 5.57
N SER A 33 5.78 -3.51 5.43
CA SER A 33 7.07 -3.23 4.83
C SER A 33 7.09 -3.77 3.40
N PHE A 34 7.94 -3.16 2.56
CA PHE A 34 8.17 -3.58 1.18
C PHE A 34 9.68 -3.65 0.97
N PHE A 35 10.10 -4.52 0.09
CA PHE A 35 11.51 -4.61 -0.27
C PHE A 35 11.71 -4.33 -1.76
N ALA A 36 12.50 -3.29 -2.06
CA ALA A 36 12.86 -2.91 -3.41
C ALA A 36 14.27 -3.38 -3.72
N GLY A 37 14.38 -4.40 -4.55
CA GLY A 37 15.66 -4.95 -4.98
C GLY A 37 16.20 -4.27 -6.24
N ASP A 38 17.25 -4.84 -6.79
CA ASP A 38 17.95 -4.27 -7.95
C ASP A 38 17.05 -4.07 -9.16
N ASN A 39 16.10 -4.98 -9.36
CA ASN A 39 15.19 -4.90 -10.53
C ASN A 39 14.14 -3.80 -10.41
N PHE A 40 14.11 -3.06 -9.32
CA PHE A 40 13.19 -1.93 -9.14
C PHE A 40 13.86 -0.59 -9.44
N ILE A 41 15.15 -0.61 -9.76
CA ILE A 41 15.95 0.61 -9.85
C ILE A 41 15.90 1.19 -11.26
N ASN A 42 15.67 2.51 -11.34
CA ASN A 42 15.61 3.23 -12.61
C ASN A 42 17.01 3.69 -13.06
N ARG A 43 17.06 4.39 -14.19
CA ARG A 43 18.33 4.87 -14.75
C ARG A 43 19.08 5.82 -13.82
N GLY A 44 18.35 6.51 -12.94
CA GLY A 44 18.94 7.45 -12.00
C GLY A 44 19.44 6.80 -10.71
N GLY A 45 19.36 5.49 -10.60
CA GLY A 45 19.83 4.76 -9.42
C GLY A 45 18.86 4.76 -8.24
N ARG A 46 17.60 5.06 -8.49
CA ARG A 46 16.56 5.12 -7.47
C ARG A 46 15.42 4.17 -7.80
N ILE A 47 14.56 3.89 -6.81
CA ILE A 47 13.39 3.05 -7.03
C ILE A 47 12.50 3.72 -8.08
N TYR A 48 12.11 2.97 -9.09
CA TYR A 48 11.23 3.44 -10.15
C TYR A 48 9.89 3.88 -9.56
N GLY A 49 9.42 5.09 -9.95
CA GLY A 49 8.19 5.66 -9.40
C GLY A 49 6.96 4.76 -9.54
N GLY A 50 6.89 4.01 -10.63
CA GLY A 50 5.80 3.06 -10.84
C GLY A 50 5.73 1.97 -9.77
N PHE A 51 6.87 1.53 -9.25
CA PHE A 51 6.88 0.55 -8.16
C PHE A 51 6.43 1.18 -6.85
N LEU A 52 6.81 2.43 -6.59
CA LEU A 52 6.31 3.16 -5.43
C LEU A 52 4.80 3.33 -5.51
N ALA A 53 4.28 3.67 -6.70
CA ALA A 53 2.84 3.79 -6.92
C ALA A 53 2.13 2.46 -6.67
N ALA A 54 2.71 1.35 -7.11
CA ALA A 54 2.15 0.02 -6.87
C ALA A 54 2.07 -0.30 -5.38
N MET A 55 3.11 0.04 -4.62
CA MET A 55 3.11 -0.15 -3.17
C MET A 55 2.01 0.68 -2.49
N LEU A 56 1.87 1.93 -2.92
CA LEU A 56 0.85 2.84 -2.39
C LEU A 56 -0.56 2.36 -2.71
N ASP A 57 -0.79 1.92 -3.95
CA ASP A 57 -2.08 1.35 -4.34
C ASP A 57 -2.41 0.11 -3.49
N GLY A 58 -1.42 -0.74 -3.28
CA GLY A 58 -1.58 -1.93 -2.44
C GLY A 58 -1.94 -1.59 -1.00
N LEU A 59 -1.32 -0.55 -0.44
CA LEU A 59 -1.64 -0.11 0.92
C LEU A 59 -3.06 0.44 1.03
N CYS A 60 -3.45 1.28 0.08
CA CYS A 60 -4.81 1.82 0.04
C CYS A 60 -5.84 0.70 -0.11
N GLY A 61 -5.59 -0.23 -1.04
CA GLY A 61 -6.48 -1.35 -1.26
C GLY A 61 -6.60 -2.26 -0.05
N HIS A 62 -5.50 -2.51 0.65
CA HIS A 62 -5.51 -3.33 1.86
C HIS A 62 -6.33 -2.65 2.97
N ALA A 63 -6.14 -1.34 3.16
CA ALA A 63 -6.91 -0.60 4.14
C ALA A 63 -8.41 -0.67 3.87
N VAL A 64 -8.81 -0.48 2.60
CA VAL A 64 -10.21 -0.59 2.19
C VAL A 64 -10.74 -2.01 2.40
N ARG A 65 -9.95 -3.03 2.03
CA ARG A 65 -10.36 -4.43 2.19
C ARG A 65 -10.69 -4.75 3.65
N LEU A 66 -9.95 -4.19 4.59
CA LEU A 66 -10.20 -4.42 6.01
C LEU A 66 -11.57 -3.90 6.48
N THR A 67 -12.18 -2.98 5.75
CA THR A 67 -13.46 -2.39 6.13
C THR A 67 -14.68 -3.15 5.57
N HIS A 68 -14.48 -4.17 4.73
CA HIS A 68 -15.60 -4.95 4.22
C HIS A 68 -16.15 -5.87 5.30
N GLU A 69 -17.48 -5.94 5.40
CA GLU A 69 -18.13 -6.83 6.34
C GLU A 69 -17.91 -8.30 5.97
N THR A 70 -17.86 -8.60 4.67
CA THR A 70 -17.68 -9.95 4.18
C THR A 70 -16.28 -10.08 3.58
N PRO A 71 -15.45 -11.00 4.10
CA PRO A 71 -14.12 -11.26 3.50
C PRO A 71 -14.25 -11.67 2.03
N GLY A 72 -13.32 -11.20 1.21
CA GLY A 72 -13.29 -11.51 -0.22
C GLY A 72 -14.23 -10.68 -1.07
N THR A 73 -14.85 -9.64 -0.49
CA THR A 73 -15.68 -8.71 -1.28
C THR A 73 -14.81 -8.07 -2.37
N PRO A 74 -15.25 -8.14 -3.63
CA PRO A 74 -14.50 -7.52 -4.73
C PRO A 74 -14.39 -6.03 -4.57
N GLN A 75 -13.24 -5.48 -4.96
CA GLN A 75 -13.04 -4.04 -5.00
C GLN A 75 -12.08 -3.71 -6.14
N VAL A 76 -12.15 -2.49 -6.63
CA VAL A 76 -11.30 -2.02 -7.70
C VAL A 76 -10.89 -0.57 -7.45
N THR A 77 -9.64 -0.25 -7.78
CA THR A 77 -9.14 1.11 -7.74
C THR A 77 -9.74 1.88 -8.90
N LEU A 78 -10.44 2.97 -8.62
CA LEU A 78 -10.97 3.87 -9.65
C LEU A 78 -10.00 4.99 -9.99
N GLU A 79 -9.27 5.47 -8.99
CA GLU A 79 -8.33 6.57 -9.14
C GLU A 79 -7.23 6.43 -8.13
N LEU A 80 -6.00 6.70 -8.55
CA LEU A 80 -4.84 6.72 -7.67
C LEU A 80 -4.03 7.97 -8.03
N LYS A 81 -3.88 8.86 -7.06
CA LYS A 81 -3.04 10.04 -7.20
C LYS A 81 -1.82 9.86 -6.31
N THR A 82 -0.63 9.96 -6.91
CA THR A 82 0.63 9.80 -6.18
C THR A 82 1.46 11.07 -6.23
N SER A 83 2.19 11.32 -5.15
CA SER A 83 3.17 12.40 -5.07
C SER A 83 4.48 11.80 -4.59
N PHE A 84 5.57 12.10 -5.29
CA PHE A 84 6.90 11.62 -4.98
C PHE A 84 7.66 12.76 -4.33
N LEU A 85 7.99 12.60 -3.05
CA LEU A 85 8.40 13.71 -2.19
C LEU A 85 9.84 13.61 -1.71
N GLY A 86 10.42 12.41 -1.71
CA GLY A 86 11.74 12.20 -1.19
C GLY A 86 12.51 11.16 -1.98
N ARG A 87 13.78 11.00 -1.61
CA ARG A 87 14.66 10.02 -2.25
C ARG A 87 14.26 8.60 -1.82
N ALA A 88 14.13 7.73 -2.78
CA ALA A 88 13.82 6.31 -2.55
C ALA A 88 14.96 5.46 -3.09
N ASP A 89 15.79 4.95 -2.20
CA ASP A 89 16.90 4.07 -2.54
C ASP A 89 16.49 2.61 -2.38
N LYS A 90 17.23 1.72 -3.04
CA LYS A 90 17.06 0.28 -2.90
C LYS A 90 17.05 -0.13 -1.42
N GLY A 91 16.18 -1.05 -1.06
CA GLY A 91 16.07 -1.55 0.31
C GLY A 91 14.64 -1.59 0.80
N THR A 92 14.49 -1.57 2.12
CA THR A 92 13.20 -1.67 2.78
C THR A 92 12.54 -0.30 2.91
N LEU A 93 11.25 -0.26 2.58
CA LEU A 93 10.38 0.89 2.84
C LEU A 93 9.27 0.46 3.79
N ILE A 94 8.83 1.38 4.63
CA ILE A 94 7.71 1.17 5.54
C ILE A 94 6.52 1.97 5.02
N GLY A 95 5.39 1.28 4.85
CA GLY A 95 4.18 1.91 4.35
C GLY A 95 3.04 1.84 5.33
N GLU A 96 2.18 2.85 5.28
CA GLU A 96 0.94 2.89 6.04
C GLU A 96 -0.19 3.29 5.12
N GLY A 97 -1.34 2.64 5.29
CA GLY A 97 -2.55 2.98 4.54
C GLY A 97 -3.72 3.08 5.50
N TRP A 98 -4.64 4.00 5.22
CA TRP A 98 -5.82 4.17 6.06
C TRP A 98 -6.99 4.69 5.26
N VAL A 99 -8.19 4.24 5.66
CA VAL A 99 -9.44 4.70 5.06
C VAL A 99 -9.80 6.06 5.65
N ARG A 100 -10.06 7.03 4.78
CA ARG A 100 -10.49 8.37 5.19
C ARG A 100 -12.00 8.50 5.19
N HIS A 101 -12.66 7.78 4.29
CA HIS A 101 -14.12 7.80 4.19
C HIS A 101 -14.60 6.47 3.64
N ARG A 102 -15.59 5.90 4.28
CA ARG A 102 -16.22 4.65 3.85
C ARG A 102 -17.68 4.92 3.57
N GLY A 103 -18.03 5.03 2.29
CA GLY A 103 -19.41 5.10 1.85
C GLY A 103 -19.99 3.71 1.60
N ARG A 104 -21.21 3.67 1.06
CA ARG A 104 -21.88 2.40 0.77
C ARG A 104 -21.14 1.58 -0.31
N SER A 105 -20.75 2.23 -1.40
CA SER A 105 -20.07 1.57 -2.51
C SER A 105 -18.74 2.21 -2.88
N ILE A 106 -18.41 3.36 -2.31
CA ILE A 106 -17.19 4.10 -2.59
C ILE A 106 -16.42 4.29 -1.29
N ALA A 107 -15.11 4.08 -1.35
CA ALA A 107 -14.22 4.34 -0.22
C ALA A 107 -13.07 5.22 -0.68
N PHE A 108 -12.64 6.14 0.17
CA PHE A 108 -11.45 6.97 -0.04
C PHE A 108 -10.39 6.56 0.96
N ALA A 109 -9.19 6.35 0.47
CA ALA A 109 -8.05 5.94 1.30
C ALA A 109 -6.83 6.78 0.97
N GLU A 110 -5.90 6.82 1.90
CA GLU A 110 -4.61 7.46 1.72
C GLU A 110 -3.52 6.51 2.17
N ALA A 111 -2.30 6.73 1.66
CA ALA A 111 -1.16 5.93 2.05
C ALA A 111 0.12 6.77 2.00
N GLU A 112 1.09 6.35 2.78
CA GLU A 112 2.42 6.96 2.82
C GLU A 112 3.47 5.87 2.81
N LEU A 113 4.61 6.16 2.15
CA LEU A 113 5.81 5.35 2.20
C LEU A 113 6.93 6.16 2.82
N ARG A 114 7.65 5.53 3.73
CA ARG A 114 8.79 6.14 4.41
C ARG A 114 9.99 5.22 4.36
N THR A 115 11.18 5.79 4.46
CA THR A 115 12.39 5.00 4.68
C THR A 115 12.32 4.40 6.07
N GLU A 116 13.21 3.44 6.37
CA GLU A 116 13.31 2.89 7.72
C GLU A 116 13.67 3.96 8.75
N ALA A 117 14.36 5.01 8.32
CA ALA A 117 14.71 6.15 9.19
C ALA A 117 13.53 7.11 9.41
N GLY A 118 12.40 6.88 8.74
CA GLY A 118 11.19 7.69 8.93
C GLY A 118 11.02 8.84 7.96
N GLU A 119 11.86 8.98 6.95
CA GLU A 119 11.74 10.04 5.96
C GLU A 119 10.63 9.73 4.96
N LEU A 120 9.75 10.68 4.72
CA LEU A 120 8.65 10.54 3.79
C LEU A 120 9.16 10.48 2.34
N VAL A 121 8.86 9.39 1.66
CA VAL A 121 9.30 9.14 0.29
C VAL A 121 8.21 9.49 -0.72
N ALA A 122 7.00 9.04 -0.45
CA ALA A 122 5.87 9.22 -1.36
C ALA A 122 4.57 9.08 -0.60
N ARG A 123 3.51 9.63 -1.17
CA ARG A 123 2.17 9.51 -0.60
C ARG A 123 1.14 9.38 -1.72
N ALA A 124 -0.03 8.86 -1.38
CA ALA A 124 -1.11 8.73 -2.34
C ALA A 124 -2.46 8.97 -1.70
N SER A 125 -3.42 9.32 -2.55
CA SER A 125 -4.83 9.26 -2.23
C SER A 125 -5.50 8.44 -3.32
N ALA A 126 -6.51 7.66 -2.95
CA ALA A 126 -7.14 6.72 -3.87
C ALA A 126 -8.64 6.60 -3.61
N THR A 127 -9.36 6.29 -4.68
CA THR A 127 -10.80 6.00 -4.62
C THR A 127 -11.01 4.57 -5.06
N PHE A 128 -11.80 3.84 -4.29
CA PHE A 128 -12.14 2.44 -4.54
C PHE A 128 -13.64 2.24 -4.66
N LYS A 129 -14.01 1.24 -5.45
CA LYS A 129 -15.40 0.82 -5.56
C LYS A 129 -15.55 -0.65 -5.26
#